data_2c77cc2a82fab32572195de3604f2e7b
#
_entry.id   2c77cc2a82fab32572195de3604f2e7b
#
_cell.length_a   1.000
_cell.length_b   1.000
_cell.length_c   1.000
_cell.angle_alpha   90.00
_cell.angle_beta   90.00
_cell.angle_gamma   90.00
#
_symmetry.space_group_name_H-M   'P 1'
#
loop_
_entity.id
_entity.type
_entity.pdbx_description
1 polymer ?
#
loop_
_entity_poly.entity_id
_entity_poly.type
_entity_poly.pdbx_seq_one_letter_code
_entity_poly.pdbx_strand_id
1 'polypeptide(L)'
;MVIEAIYRRPNTSKPTPGHKIYPYLLRKLPIVRPNQVWATDISYIPMAKGFVYLVAIVDWFSRKVLAWRVSITMEADFCVEALEEALARYGKPEIFNTDQGSQFTSLAFTSVLLREEIAISMDGRGAWRDNVVVERGGLGNLDIEMSGFSA
;
A
#
# COMPACT_ATOMS: atom_id res chain seq x y z
N MET A 1 14.80 -6.33 -15.35
CA MET A 1 14.64 -6.83 -15.32
C MET A 1 13.96 -7.67 -15.82
N VAL A 2 14.26 -8.34 -15.94
CA VAL A 2 13.66 -9.32 -16.30
C VAL A 2 12.32 -9.32 -16.28
N ILE A 3 11.84 -8.83 -15.37
CA ILE A 3 10.53 -8.74 -15.24
C ILE A 3 9.88 -8.17 -16.34
N GLU A 4 10.47 -7.30 -16.99
CA GLU A 4 9.86 -6.69 -18.03
C GLU A 4 9.61 -7.59 -19.09
N ALA A 5 10.35 -8.51 -19.30
CA ALA A 5 10.11 -9.40 -20.36
C ALA A 5 8.81 -10.03 -20.20
N ILE A 6 8.42 -10.23 -19.00
CA ILE A 6 7.24 -10.87 -18.77
C ILE A 6 6.12 -10.08 -19.07
N TYR A 7 6.23 -8.86 -18.80
CA TYR A 7 5.17 -8.11 -19.03
C TYR A 7 4.98 -7.87 -20.32
N ARG A 8 5.83 -8.10 -20.95
CA ARG A 8 5.76 -7.70 -22.06
C ARG A 8 4.88 -8.06 -22.72
N ARG A 9 4.52 -8.72 -22.63
CA ARG A 9 3.67 -9.01 -23.13
C ARG A 9 2.85 -8.34 -23.23
N PRO A 10 2.84 -7.92 -23.09
CA PRO A 10 1.96 -7.36 -23.14
C PRO A 10 1.80 -6.24 -23.59
N ASN A 11 2.02 -6.01 -24.08
CA ASN A 11 1.83 -5.02 -24.62
C ASN A 11 0.67 -4.56 -24.67
N THR A 12 0.09 -5.22 -24.70
CA THR A 12 -1.16 -4.95 -24.61
C THR A 12 -1.36 -4.13 -23.52
N SER A 13 -0.77 -4.30 -22.51
CA SER A 13 -1.02 -3.58 -21.39
C SER A 13 -0.08 -2.50 -21.26
N LYS A 14 0.04 -1.66 -22.24
CA LYS A 14 0.80 -0.55 -22.10
C LYS A 14 0.29 0.28 -21.03
N PRO A 15 1.05 0.83 -20.14
CA PRO A 15 0.56 1.69 -19.05
C PRO A 15 -0.07 2.92 -19.61
N THR A 16 -1.06 3.41 -18.91
CA THR A 16 -1.68 4.66 -19.24
C THR A 16 -0.67 5.77 -19.03
N PRO A 17 -0.72 6.81 -19.79
CA PRO A 17 0.18 7.93 -19.55
C PRO A 17 0.07 8.40 -18.13
N GLY A 18 1.17 8.61 -17.48
CA GLY A 18 1.23 8.99 -16.09
C GLY A 18 1.36 7.84 -15.13
N HIS A 19 1.14 6.63 -15.60
CA HIS A 19 1.35 5.47 -14.76
C HIS A 19 2.74 4.94 -14.98
N LYS A 20 3.35 4.49 -13.94
CA LYS A 20 4.70 4.01 -14.00
C LYS A 20 4.79 2.71 -13.24
N ILE A 21 5.65 1.83 -13.69
CA ILE A 21 5.87 0.58 -13.00
C ILE A 21 7.02 0.76 -12.04
N TYR A 22 6.79 0.44 -10.78
CA TYR A 22 7.81 0.57 -9.76
C TYR A 22 8.29 -0.82 -9.33
N PRO A 23 9.57 -0.96 -9.02
CA PRO A 23 10.11 -2.27 -8.67
C PRO A 23 9.74 -2.66 -7.25
N TYR A 24 9.89 -3.94 -6.96
CA TYR A 24 9.73 -4.43 -5.60
C TYR A 24 11.07 -4.33 -4.91
N LEU A 25 11.14 -3.60 -3.82
CA LEU A 25 12.39 -3.30 -3.17
C LEU A 25 12.64 -4.12 -1.90
N LEU A 26 11.71 -4.96 -1.51
CA LEU A 26 11.79 -5.60 -0.20
C LEU A 26 12.37 -7.00 -0.19
N ARG A 27 12.71 -7.55 -1.35
CA ARG A 27 13.22 -8.91 -1.37
C ARG A 27 14.51 -8.98 -0.58
N LYS A 28 14.53 -9.85 0.42
CA LYS A 28 15.71 -10.05 1.25
C LYS A 28 16.18 -8.81 2.00
N LEU A 29 15.32 -7.83 2.14
CA LEU A 29 15.67 -6.65 2.90
C LEU A 29 15.34 -6.88 4.36
N PRO A 30 16.31 -6.83 5.26
CA PRO A 30 15.98 -6.97 6.68
C PRO A 30 15.29 -5.72 7.19
N ILE A 31 14.17 -5.90 7.84
CA ILE A 31 13.40 -4.79 8.40
C ILE A 31 13.75 -4.74 9.87
N VAL A 32 14.45 -3.71 10.27
CA VAL A 32 15.07 -3.69 11.59
C VAL A 32 14.66 -2.50 12.46
N ARG A 33 13.86 -1.59 11.95
CA ARG A 33 13.46 -0.43 12.77
C ARG A 33 12.14 0.16 12.29
N PRO A 34 11.47 0.92 13.15
CA PRO A 34 10.25 1.60 12.75
C PRO A 34 10.55 2.62 11.67
N ASN A 35 9.56 2.88 10.84
CA ASN A 35 9.67 3.84 9.74
C ASN A 35 10.70 3.47 8.69
N GLN A 36 11.16 2.24 8.70
CA GLN A 36 11.99 1.77 7.60
C GLN A 36 11.09 1.46 6.40
N VAL A 37 10.02 0.70 6.62
CA VAL A 37 9.11 0.33 5.55
C VAL A 37 7.68 0.46 6.06
N TRP A 38 6.86 1.19 5.32
CA TRP A 38 5.42 1.21 5.55
C TRP A 38 4.78 0.43 4.42
N ALA A 39 3.66 -0.20 4.68
CA ALA A 39 2.93 -0.98 3.68
C ALA A 39 1.47 -0.63 3.72
N THR A 40 0.79 -0.80 2.60
CA THR A 40 -0.62 -0.53 2.53
C THR A 40 -1.29 -1.48 1.56
N ASP A 41 -2.57 -1.66 1.76
CA ASP A 41 -3.39 -2.47 0.88
C ASP A 41 -4.83 -2.03 1.08
N ILE A 42 -5.70 -2.41 0.18
CA ILE A 42 -7.11 -2.09 0.27
C ILE A 42 -7.87 -3.38 0.52
N SER A 43 -8.73 -3.36 1.50
CA SER A 43 -9.53 -4.52 1.88
C SER A 43 -11.00 -4.22 1.72
N TYR A 44 -11.80 -5.26 1.56
CA TYR A 44 -13.23 -5.17 1.57
C TYR A 44 -13.71 -5.41 2.97
N ILE A 45 -14.69 -4.64 3.41
CA ILE A 45 -15.36 -4.91 4.68
C ILE A 45 -16.84 -5.09 4.38
N PRO A 46 -17.40 -6.29 4.56
CA PRO A 46 -18.82 -6.49 4.30
C PRO A 46 -19.65 -5.78 5.35
N MET A 47 -20.74 -5.22 4.91
CA MET A 47 -21.67 -4.53 5.78
C MET A 47 -23.05 -5.15 5.61
N ALA A 48 -24.00 -4.74 6.42
CA ALA A 48 -25.34 -5.26 6.34
C ALA A 48 -25.91 -5.04 4.94
N LYS A 49 -25.59 -3.94 4.34
CA LYS A 49 -26.04 -3.66 3.00
C LYS A 49 -24.84 -3.29 2.15
N GLY A 50 -24.23 -4.25 1.48
CA GLY A 50 -23.12 -3.99 0.60
C GLY A 50 -21.77 -4.13 1.30
N PHE A 51 -20.83 -3.27 0.97
CA PHE A 51 -19.51 -3.34 1.55
C PHE A 51 -18.86 -1.98 1.45
N VAL A 52 -17.75 -1.82 2.16
CA VAL A 52 -16.93 -0.63 2.04
C VAL A 52 -15.50 -1.06 1.80
N TYR A 53 -14.71 -0.14 1.30
CA TYR A 53 -13.28 -0.37 1.10
C TYR A 53 -12.54 0.24 2.28
N LEU A 54 -11.51 -0.44 2.72
CA LEU A 54 -10.67 0.04 3.81
C LEU A 54 -9.24 0.10 3.31
N VAL A 55 -8.59 1.25 3.46
CA VAL A 55 -7.16 1.35 3.24
C VAL A 55 -6.52 1.58 4.60
N ALA A 56 -5.42 0.91 4.87
CA ALA A 56 -4.68 1.11 6.11
C ALA A 56 -3.21 1.18 5.79
N ILE A 57 -2.50 2.02 6.51
CA ILE A 57 -1.06 2.14 6.36
C ILE A 57 -0.44 1.61 7.64
N VAL A 58 0.46 0.66 7.50
CA VAL A 58 1.02 -0.08 8.62
C VAL A 58 2.53 0.03 8.58
N ASP A 59 3.14 0.26 9.74
CA ASP A 59 4.59 0.19 9.84
C ASP A 59 4.97 -1.29 9.87
N TRP A 60 5.79 -1.71 8.95
CA TRP A 60 6.10 -3.12 8.80
C TRP A 60 6.83 -3.68 10.02
N PHE A 61 7.73 -2.91 10.60
CA PHE A 61 8.52 -3.39 11.73
C PHE A 61 7.66 -3.56 12.98
N SER A 62 6.93 -2.53 13.35
CA SER A 62 6.17 -2.55 14.61
C SER A 62 4.77 -3.12 14.45
N ARG A 63 4.29 -3.24 13.22
CA ARG A 63 2.94 -3.70 12.91
C ARG A 63 1.88 -2.73 13.40
N LYS A 64 2.26 -1.48 13.63
CA LYS A 64 1.32 -0.49 14.10
C LYS A 64 0.56 0.09 12.92
N VAL A 65 -0.73 0.26 13.08
CA VAL A 65 -1.56 0.93 12.08
C VAL A 65 -1.37 2.41 12.27
N LEU A 66 -0.86 3.08 11.25
CA LEU A 66 -0.52 4.48 11.33
C LEU A 66 -1.68 5.38 10.92
N ALA A 67 -2.45 4.95 9.96
CA ALA A 67 -3.61 5.70 9.50
C ALA A 67 -4.51 4.75 8.73
N TRP A 68 -5.80 5.07 8.67
CA TRP A 68 -6.73 4.28 7.88
C TRP A 68 -7.88 5.15 7.42
N ARG A 69 -8.54 4.72 6.36
CA ARG A 69 -9.73 5.39 5.83
C ARG A 69 -10.66 4.36 5.25
N VAL A 70 -11.94 4.66 5.29
CA VAL A 70 -12.96 3.82 4.65
C VAL A 70 -13.65 4.63 3.59
N SER A 71 -14.06 3.98 2.54
CA SER A 71 -14.73 4.65 1.44
C SER A 71 -15.72 3.71 0.81
N ILE A 72 -16.80 4.25 0.26
CA ILE A 72 -17.74 3.44 -0.48
C ILE A 72 -17.33 3.35 -1.94
N THR A 73 -16.33 4.10 -2.36
CA THR A 73 -15.81 4.03 -3.72
C THR A 73 -14.33 3.70 -3.68
N MET A 74 -13.84 3.16 -4.77
CA MET A 74 -12.44 2.75 -4.82
C MET A 74 -11.62 3.75 -5.60
N GLU A 75 -11.65 4.98 -5.16
CA GLU A 75 -10.89 6.05 -5.80
C GLU A 75 -9.61 6.34 -5.02
N ALA A 76 -8.69 7.03 -5.64
CA ALA A 76 -7.41 7.27 -5.02
C ALA A 76 -7.48 8.21 -3.83
N ASP A 77 -8.52 9.04 -3.75
CA ASP A 77 -8.56 10.10 -2.75
C ASP A 77 -8.44 9.59 -1.32
N PHE A 78 -9.14 8.52 -0.97
CA PHE A 78 -9.09 8.06 0.42
C PHE A 78 -7.72 7.47 0.74
N CYS A 79 -7.04 6.95 -0.26
CA CYS A 79 -5.70 6.43 -0.07
C CYS A 79 -4.73 7.59 0.18
N VAL A 80 -4.89 8.66 -0.55
CA VAL A 80 -4.03 9.84 -0.38
C VAL A 80 -4.26 10.45 0.99
N GLU A 81 -5.51 10.51 1.43
CA GLU A 81 -5.80 11.06 2.76
C GLU A 81 -5.14 10.26 3.85
N ALA A 82 -5.19 8.94 3.76
CA ALA A 82 -4.54 8.10 4.76
C ALA A 82 -3.04 8.31 4.74
N LEU A 83 -2.47 8.42 3.56
CA LEU A 83 -1.02 8.61 3.44
C LEU A 83 -0.61 9.94 4.05
N GLU A 84 -1.35 11.00 3.74
CA GLU A 84 -0.98 12.31 4.26
C GLU A 84 -1.13 12.36 5.77
N GLU A 85 -2.13 11.72 6.31
CA GLU A 85 -2.27 11.69 7.75
C GLU A 85 -1.12 10.93 8.41
N ALA A 86 -0.72 9.79 7.85
CA ALA A 86 0.37 9.04 8.41
C ALA A 86 1.67 9.84 8.36
N LEU A 87 1.91 10.52 7.26
CA LEU A 87 3.13 11.33 7.14
C LEU A 87 3.13 12.48 8.14
N ALA A 88 1.97 13.10 8.36
CA ALA A 88 1.90 14.22 9.29
C ALA A 88 2.13 13.77 10.73
N ARG A 89 1.69 12.57 11.07
CA ARG A 89 1.78 12.12 12.44
C ARG A 89 3.09 11.42 12.80
N TYR A 90 3.63 10.68 11.85
CA TYR A 90 4.74 9.79 12.18
C TYR A 90 6.02 10.08 11.40
N GLY A 91 6.03 11.11 10.61
CA GLY A 91 7.19 11.39 9.76
C GLY A 91 7.09 10.58 8.49
N LYS A 92 8.20 10.19 7.94
CA LYS A 92 8.15 9.48 6.66
C LYS A 92 9.02 8.24 6.69
N PRO A 93 8.60 7.22 5.96
CA PRO A 93 9.37 5.99 5.89
C PRO A 93 10.47 6.13 4.84
N GLU A 94 11.38 5.18 4.83
CA GLU A 94 12.37 5.11 3.77
C GLU A 94 11.76 4.50 2.53
N ILE A 95 10.91 3.48 2.70
CA ILE A 95 10.28 2.78 1.59
C ILE A 95 8.80 2.64 1.87
N PHE A 96 7.98 2.85 0.85
CA PHE A 96 6.54 2.64 0.96
C PHE A 96 6.15 1.56 -0.03
N ASN A 97 5.58 0.46 0.45
CA ASN A 97 5.24 -0.69 -0.37
C ASN A 97 3.75 -0.82 -0.57
N THR A 98 3.34 -1.02 -1.81
CA THR A 98 1.93 -1.21 -2.12
C THR A 98 1.81 -2.25 -3.22
N ASP A 99 0.58 -2.63 -3.58
CA ASP A 99 0.40 -3.44 -4.77
C ASP A 99 0.32 -2.49 -5.97
N GLN A 100 0.04 -3.03 -7.14
CA GLN A 100 0.02 -2.21 -8.36
C GLN A 100 -1.38 -1.79 -8.76
N GLY A 101 -2.28 -1.69 -7.80
CA GLY A 101 -3.63 -1.24 -8.08
C GLY A 101 -3.66 0.19 -8.58
N SER A 102 -4.71 0.53 -9.31
CA SER A 102 -4.78 1.83 -9.94
C SER A 102 -4.78 2.97 -8.92
N GLN A 103 -5.28 2.73 -7.71
CA GLN A 103 -5.28 3.76 -6.69
C GLN A 103 -3.86 4.14 -6.31
N PHE A 104 -2.96 3.17 -6.27
CA PHE A 104 -1.60 3.39 -5.80
C PHE A 104 -0.65 3.77 -6.93
N THR A 105 -1.01 3.50 -8.18
CA THR A 105 -0.17 3.91 -9.30
C THR A 105 -0.61 5.26 -9.84
N SER A 106 -1.68 5.84 -9.30
CA SER A 106 -2.17 7.12 -9.77
C SER A 106 -1.15 8.22 -9.49
N LEU A 107 -1.22 9.28 -10.28
CA LEU A 107 -0.34 10.42 -10.03
C LEU A 107 -0.65 11.07 -8.70
N ALA A 108 -1.92 11.06 -8.29
CA ALA A 108 -2.28 11.67 -7.02
C ALA A 108 -1.56 11.00 -5.86
N PHE A 109 -1.47 9.68 -5.89
CA PHE A 109 -0.84 8.96 -4.78
C PHE A 109 0.69 8.99 -4.90
N THR A 110 1.21 8.68 -6.08
CA THR A 110 2.66 8.57 -6.21
C THR A 110 3.35 9.91 -6.10
N SER A 111 2.67 10.99 -6.47
CA SER A 111 3.30 12.30 -6.37
C SER A 111 3.56 12.70 -4.92
N VAL A 112 2.72 12.24 -3.99
CA VAL A 112 2.98 12.53 -2.59
C VAL A 112 4.26 11.82 -2.14
N LEU A 113 4.42 10.56 -2.53
CA LEU A 113 5.62 9.83 -2.15
C LEU A 113 6.87 10.42 -2.79
N LEU A 114 6.78 10.81 -4.04
CA LEU A 114 7.93 11.40 -4.72
C LEU A 114 8.29 12.74 -4.14
N ARG A 115 7.28 13.54 -3.78
CA ARG A 115 7.54 14.84 -3.20
C ARG A 115 8.26 14.71 -1.86
N GLU A 116 7.95 13.66 -1.11
CA GLU A 116 8.57 13.44 0.18
C GLU A 116 9.86 12.63 0.06
N GLU A 117 10.25 12.31 -1.16
CA GLU A 117 11.49 11.55 -1.39
C GLU A 117 11.46 10.17 -0.75
N ILE A 118 10.32 9.52 -0.81
CA ILE A 118 10.15 8.18 -0.28
C ILE A 118 10.30 7.20 -1.42
N ALA A 119 11.10 6.16 -1.22
CA ALA A 119 11.28 5.14 -2.26
C ALA A 119 9.99 4.34 -2.40
N ILE A 120 9.54 4.14 -3.62
CA ILE A 120 8.29 3.44 -3.89
C ILE A 120 8.59 2.00 -4.26
N SER A 121 7.94 1.08 -3.57
CA SER A 121 8.08 -0.33 -3.84
C SER A 121 6.72 -0.89 -4.17
N MET A 122 6.60 -1.68 -5.22
CA MET A 122 5.32 -2.26 -5.57
C MET A 122 5.47 -3.75 -5.79
N ASP A 123 4.48 -4.50 -5.31
CA ASP A 123 4.50 -5.93 -5.43
C ASP A 123 4.36 -6.32 -6.88
N GLY A 124 5.22 -7.23 -7.31
CA GLY A 124 5.08 -7.78 -8.63
C GLY A 124 4.39 -9.11 -8.53
N ARG A 125 4.27 -9.78 -9.66
CA ARG A 125 3.64 -11.02 -9.68
C ARG A 125 4.22 -12.00 -8.75
N GLY A 126 5.46 -12.09 -8.60
CA GLY A 126 6.06 -13.09 -7.76
C GLY A 126 6.21 -12.72 -6.31
N ALA A 127 5.73 -11.55 -5.94
CA ALA A 127 5.95 -11.07 -4.58
C ALA A 127 4.78 -11.35 -3.63
N TRP A 128 3.72 -11.98 -4.11
CA TRP A 128 2.54 -12.15 -3.29
C TRP A 128 2.81 -12.96 -2.02
N ARG A 129 3.78 -13.83 -2.04
CA ARG A 129 4.08 -14.60 -0.85
C ARG A 129 4.58 -13.72 0.28
N ASP A 130 5.39 -12.73 -0.05
CA ASP A 130 5.86 -11.82 0.96
C ASP A 130 4.71 -10.97 1.46
N ASN A 131 3.80 -10.63 0.57
CA ASN A 131 2.65 -9.89 0.93
C ASN A 131 1.75 -10.65 1.87
N VAL A 132 1.65 -11.95 1.71
CA VAL A 132 0.85 -12.77 2.60
C VAL A 132 1.35 -12.64 4.03
N VAL A 133 2.64 -12.57 4.21
CA VAL A 133 3.19 -12.42 5.55
C VAL A 133 2.76 -11.10 6.14
N VAL A 134 2.81 -10.05 5.36
CA VAL A 134 2.39 -8.75 5.83
C VAL A 134 0.92 -8.77 6.20
N GLU A 135 0.10 -9.36 5.37
CA GLU A 135 -1.31 -9.40 5.64
C GLU A 135 -1.61 -10.11 6.93
N ARG A 136 -0.96 -11.24 7.16
CA ARG A 136 -1.22 -11.94 8.38
C ARG A 136 -0.80 -11.15 9.57
N GLY A 137 0.35 -10.50 9.49
CA GLY A 137 0.85 -9.76 10.62
C GLY A 137 0.19 -8.41 10.77
N GLY A 138 0.03 -7.71 9.64
CA GLY A 138 -0.50 -6.36 9.69
C GLY A 138 -2.00 -6.32 9.72
N LEU A 139 -2.65 -7.07 8.85
CA LEU A 139 -4.08 -7.00 8.77
C LEU A 139 -4.77 -7.68 9.94
N GLY A 140 -4.12 -8.65 10.54
CA GLY A 140 -4.66 -9.24 11.74
C GLY A 140 -4.72 -8.22 12.85
N ASN A 141 -3.68 -7.44 12.98
CA ASN A 141 -3.68 -6.39 13.98
C ASN A 141 -4.68 -5.30 13.62
N LEU A 142 -4.82 -5.06 12.34
CA LEU A 142 -5.76 -4.08 11.88
C LEU A 142 -7.19 -4.47 12.26
N ASP A 143 -7.52 -5.74 12.13
CA ASP A 143 -8.85 -6.18 12.50
C ASP A 143 -9.15 -5.90 13.96
N ILE A 144 -8.17 -6.09 14.80
CA ILE A 144 -8.34 -5.81 16.22
C ILE A 144 -8.55 -4.34 16.44
N GLU A 145 -7.78 -3.51 15.73
CA GLU A 145 -7.93 -2.08 15.85
C GLU A 145 -9.32 -1.65 15.39
N MET A 146 -9.77 -2.19 14.30
CA MET A 146 -11.08 -1.83 13.79
C MET A 146 -12.17 -2.21 14.75
N SER A 147 -12.02 -3.32 15.43
CA SER A 147 -12.98 -3.70 16.44
C SER A 147 -13.06 -2.67 17.52
N GLY A 148 -11.95 -2.15 17.92
CA GLY A 148 -11.93 -1.12 18.93
C GLY A 148 -12.59 0.15 18.47
N PHE A 149 -12.44 0.48 17.21
CA PHE A 149 -13.03 1.68 16.73
C PHE A 149 -14.49 1.56 16.42
N SER A 150 -14.94 0.42 16.03
CA SER A 150 -16.30 0.30 15.65
C SER A 150 -17.21 0.36 16.84
N ALA A 151 -16.69 0.29 17.97
CA ALA A 151 -17.50 0.45 19.14
C ALA A 151 -17.80 1.93 19.36
#